data_a465b7f586e1a6e5d36f79ac7c050d33
#
_entry.id   a465b7f586e1a6e5d36f79ac7c050d33
#
_cell.length_a   1.000
_cell.length_b   1.000
_cell.length_c   1.000
_cell.angle_alpha   90.00
_cell.angle_beta   90.00
_cell.angle_gamma   90.00
#
_symmetry.space_group_name_H-M   'P 1'
#
loop_
_entity.id
_entity.type
_entity.pdbx_description
1 polymer ?
#
loop_
_entity_poly.entity_id
_entity_poly.type
_entity_poly.pdbx_seq_one_letter_code
_entity_poly.pdbx_strand_id
1 'polypeptide(L)'
;MTAPAQARPAIANRGTARRLLVTRRDPESRLYEPVGFLSVDDGLYRFRYLRAALASDTFRPLPGLPVGRGSLEDVRLFPLFAERIMSPRRSDRPTVLEALGRGLDAEPFEVLARSGGRRVGDTIELVPAPDLGTDGSITLDFFVHGVRYMTPRAQERITGLTEDETLRLVPDPDNAADCRAVLVTDQDAVRLGYVPGPLLGLVHDMSSQEVRVLRANGPSVGFHFRLLTGLRPSPTRRVALT
;
A
#
# COMPACT_ATOMS: atom_id res chain seq x y z
N MET A 1 -2.53 -36.04 29.72
CA MET A 1 -1.75 -34.81 29.95
C MET A 1 -1.63 -34.11 28.61
N THR A 2 -2.51 -33.16 28.39
CA THR A 2 -2.61 -32.39 27.10
C THR A 2 -1.77 -31.13 27.28
N ALA A 3 -0.76 -30.96 26.43
CA ALA A 3 0.10 -29.79 26.44
C ALA A 3 -0.72 -28.54 26.04
N PRO A 4 -0.51 -27.38 26.69
CA PRO A 4 -1.20 -26.15 26.30
C PRO A 4 -0.68 -25.65 24.96
N ALA A 5 -1.62 -25.30 24.07
CA ALA A 5 -1.33 -24.63 22.81
C ALA A 5 -0.57 -23.33 23.09
N GLN A 6 0.64 -23.21 22.56
CA GLN A 6 1.41 -21.98 22.60
C GLN A 6 0.68 -20.91 21.82
N ALA A 7 0.25 -19.86 22.52
CA ALA A 7 -0.28 -18.66 21.94
C ALA A 7 0.79 -18.06 21.00
N ARG A 8 0.45 -17.89 19.72
CA ARG A 8 1.26 -17.15 18.74
C ARG A 8 1.49 -15.74 19.29
N PRO A 9 2.74 -15.22 19.26
CA PRO A 9 2.98 -13.86 19.69
C PRO A 9 2.18 -12.91 18.81
N ALA A 10 1.41 -12.02 19.45
CA ALA A 10 0.75 -10.92 18.78
C ALA A 10 1.82 -10.14 18.00
N ILE A 11 1.61 -9.98 16.68
CA ILE A 11 2.47 -9.16 15.83
C ILE A 11 2.48 -7.77 16.46
N ALA A 12 3.62 -7.37 17.00
CA ALA A 12 3.82 -6.05 17.57
C ALA A 12 3.32 -5.01 16.58
N ASN A 13 2.53 -4.07 17.06
CA ASN A 13 1.87 -3.00 16.33
C ASN A 13 2.93 -2.17 15.55
N ARG A 14 3.32 -2.65 14.38
CA ARG A 14 4.30 -2.00 13.49
C ARG A 14 3.57 -0.83 12.85
N GLY A 15 3.97 0.36 13.22
CA GLY A 15 3.61 1.69 12.76
C GLY A 15 2.30 1.79 11.97
N THR A 16 1.27 2.31 12.61
CA THR A 16 0.02 2.67 11.91
C THR A 16 0.34 3.84 10.99
N ALA A 17 0.20 3.64 9.69
CA ALA A 17 0.36 4.74 8.74
C ALA A 17 -0.61 5.86 9.13
N ARG A 18 -0.09 6.99 9.60
CA ARG A 18 -0.89 8.16 10.00
C ARG A 18 -1.15 9.10 8.83
N ARG A 19 -0.56 8.83 7.66
CA ARG A 19 -0.68 9.65 6.46
C ARG A 19 -0.76 8.80 5.20
N LEU A 20 -1.70 9.14 4.32
CA LEU A 20 -1.92 8.50 3.03
C LEU A 20 -1.71 9.52 1.91
N LEU A 21 -0.98 9.12 0.88
CA LEU A 21 -0.95 9.82 -0.38
C LEU A 21 -2.23 9.48 -1.14
N VAL A 22 -2.99 10.49 -1.51
CA VAL A 22 -4.18 10.36 -2.35
C VAL A 22 -3.75 10.64 -3.78
N THR A 23 -4.01 9.69 -4.67
CA THR A 23 -3.69 9.81 -6.09
C THR A 23 -4.95 9.71 -6.92
N ARG A 24 -4.90 10.27 -8.13
CA ARG A 24 -5.94 10.13 -9.15
C ARG A 24 -5.29 9.59 -10.40
N ARG A 25 -5.92 8.60 -11.02
CA ARG A 25 -5.52 8.09 -12.32
C ARG A 25 -6.04 9.02 -13.40
N ASP A 26 -5.13 9.55 -14.19
CA ASP A 26 -5.48 10.33 -15.36
C ASP A 26 -6.18 9.45 -16.41
N PRO A 27 -7.30 9.88 -17.00
CA PRO A 27 -8.08 9.07 -17.92
C PRO A 27 -7.38 8.84 -19.28
N GLU A 28 -6.53 9.76 -19.71
CA GLU A 28 -5.84 9.72 -21.00
C GLU A 28 -4.53 8.95 -20.91
N SER A 29 -3.63 9.42 -20.07
CA SER A 29 -2.31 8.79 -19.86
C SER A 29 -2.39 7.49 -19.07
N ARG A 30 -3.47 7.29 -18.30
CA ARG A 30 -3.69 6.20 -17.35
C ARG A 30 -2.67 6.14 -16.22
N LEU A 31 -1.83 7.15 -16.07
CA LEU A 31 -0.85 7.27 -14.99
C LEU A 31 -1.52 7.81 -13.71
N TYR A 32 -0.93 7.46 -12.57
CA TYR A 32 -1.38 7.98 -11.28
C TYR A 32 -0.66 9.27 -10.93
N GLU A 33 -1.44 10.32 -10.70
CA GLU A 33 -0.95 11.63 -10.29
C GLU A 33 -1.23 11.86 -8.81
N PRO A 34 -0.22 12.25 -8.03
CA PRO A 34 -0.41 12.65 -6.64
C PRO A 34 -1.29 13.90 -6.54
N VAL A 35 -2.36 13.83 -5.74
CA VAL A 35 -3.34 14.93 -5.59
C VAL A 35 -3.22 15.60 -4.23
N GLY A 36 -3.01 14.85 -3.16
CA GLY A 36 -3.00 15.38 -1.81
C GLY A 36 -2.60 14.36 -0.76
N PHE A 37 -2.59 14.79 0.48
CA PHE A 37 -2.39 13.93 1.64
C PHE A 37 -3.64 13.93 2.53
N LEU A 38 -4.06 12.73 2.90
CA LEU A 38 -4.99 12.47 3.99
C LEU A 38 -4.21 12.02 5.21
N SER A 39 -4.44 12.61 6.36
CA SER A 39 -3.81 12.21 7.62
C SER A 39 -4.80 12.16 8.76
N VAL A 40 -4.43 11.46 9.82
CA VAL A 40 -5.16 11.45 11.09
C VAL A 40 -4.18 11.66 12.23
N ASP A 41 -4.54 12.53 13.18
CA ASP A 41 -3.79 12.79 14.38
C ASP A 41 -4.77 13.15 15.51
N ASP A 42 -4.68 12.45 16.64
CA ASP A 42 -5.59 12.57 17.80
C ASP A 42 -7.09 12.62 17.42
N GLY A 43 -7.49 11.75 16.48
CA GLY A 43 -8.87 11.66 16.01
C GLY A 43 -9.30 12.77 15.05
N LEU A 44 -8.42 13.71 14.72
CA LEU A 44 -8.68 14.76 13.75
C LEU A 44 -8.15 14.36 12.37
N TYR A 45 -9.04 14.24 11.40
CA TYR A 45 -8.70 13.98 10.00
C TYR A 45 -8.36 15.29 9.31
N ARG A 46 -7.26 15.28 8.53
CA ARG A 46 -6.81 16.41 7.73
C ARG A 46 -6.60 16.00 6.29
N PHE A 47 -7.11 16.78 5.36
CA PHE A 47 -6.81 16.62 3.95
C PHE A 47 -6.19 17.90 3.40
N ARG A 48 -5.09 17.78 2.66
CA ARG A 48 -4.42 18.90 2.02
C ARG A 48 -4.01 18.52 0.59
N TYR A 49 -4.39 19.38 -0.36
CA TYR A 49 -3.90 19.27 -1.74
C TYR A 49 -2.40 19.56 -1.83
N LEU A 50 -1.73 18.85 -2.73
CA LEU A 50 -0.35 19.15 -3.09
C LEU A 50 -0.28 20.45 -3.91
N ARG A 51 0.76 21.25 -3.69
CA ARG A 51 0.98 22.48 -4.46
C ARG A 51 1.17 22.15 -5.95
N ALA A 52 1.90 21.09 -6.27
CA ALA A 52 2.11 20.65 -7.64
C ALA A 52 0.78 20.27 -8.33
N ALA A 53 -0.14 19.59 -7.61
CA ALA A 53 -1.46 19.28 -8.15
C ALA A 53 -2.28 20.54 -8.41
N LEU A 54 -2.29 21.49 -7.47
CA LEU A 54 -3.02 22.77 -7.62
C LEU A 54 -2.48 23.63 -8.76
N ALA A 55 -1.21 23.48 -9.13
CA ALA A 55 -0.58 24.22 -10.23
C ALA A 55 -0.77 23.56 -11.60
N SER A 56 -1.36 22.36 -11.66
CA SER A 56 -1.62 21.66 -12.93
C SER A 56 -2.84 22.25 -13.65
N ASP A 57 -2.74 22.47 -14.95
CA ASP A 57 -3.84 22.95 -15.81
C ASP A 57 -4.99 21.92 -15.88
N THR A 58 -4.70 20.65 -15.65
CA THR A 58 -5.68 19.55 -15.64
C THR A 58 -6.28 19.31 -14.26
N PHE A 59 -5.89 20.08 -13.26
CA PHE A 59 -6.36 19.90 -11.89
C PHE A 59 -7.89 20.01 -11.78
N ARG A 60 -8.48 19.05 -11.07
CA ARG A 60 -9.90 19.07 -10.68
C ARG A 60 -9.98 18.71 -9.20
N PRO A 61 -10.69 19.49 -8.36
CA PRO A 61 -10.91 19.14 -6.97
C PRO A 61 -11.51 17.76 -6.81
N LEU A 62 -11.21 17.10 -5.69
CA LEU A 62 -11.86 15.85 -5.32
C LEU A 62 -13.30 16.12 -4.87
N PRO A 63 -14.26 15.24 -5.16
CA PRO A 63 -15.65 15.41 -4.73
C PRO A 63 -15.75 15.64 -3.22
N GLY A 64 -16.47 16.68 -2.81
CA GLY A 64 -16.68 17.03 -1.41
C GLY A 64 -15.45 17.60 -0.68
N LEU A 65 -14.35 17.86 -1.39
CA LEU A 65 -13.11 18.42 -0.83
C LEU A 65 -12.77 19.72 -1.59
N PRO A 66 -13.36 20.86 -1.23
CA PRO A 66 -13.11 22.13 -1.91
C PRO A 66 -11.67 22.60 -1.74
N VAL A 67 -11.17 23.35 -2.72
CA VAL A 67 -9.88 24.02 -2.60
C VAL A 67 -10.02 25.19 -1.62
N GLY A 68 -9.20 25.18 -0.58
CA GLY A 68 -9.15 26.21 0.44
C GLY A 68 -7.72 26.66 0.75
N ARG A 69 -7.59 27.68 1.59
CA ARG A 69 -6.30 28.13 2.11
C ARG A 69 -5.87 27.19 3.25
N GLY A 70 -5.09 26.16 2.95
CA GLY A 70 -4.56 25.24 3.96
C GLY A 70 -5.15 23.83 3.89
N SER A 71 -5.24 23.15 5.04
CA SER A 71 -5.85 21.84 5.18
C SER A 71 -7.34 21.94 5.49
N LEU A 72 -8.11 20.99 4.96
CA LEU A 72 -9.46 20.71 5.43
C LEU A 72 -9.36 19.83 6.66
N GLU A 73 -10.16 20.09 7.68
CA GLU A 73 -10.14 19.35 8.95
C GLU A 73 -11.56 18.93 9.37
N ASP A 74 -11.70 17.72 9.88
CA ASP A 74 -12.94 17.19 10.45
C ASP A 74 -12.63 16.10 11.48
N VAL A 75 -13.45 15.99 12.50
CA VAL A 75 -13.39 14.88 13.48
C VAL A 75 -13.92 13.56 12.92
N ARG A 76 -14.61 13.62 11.78
CA ARG A 76 -15.06 12.45 11.03
C ARG A 76 -14.28 12.33 9.74
N LEU A 77 -14.00 11.10 9.34
CA LEU A 77 -13.39 10.86 8.04
C LEU A 77 -14.27 11.42 6.92
N PHE A 78 -13.67 12.19 6.01
CA PHE A 78 -14.39 12.81 4.88
C PHE A 78 -15.20 11.77 4.09
N PRO A 79 -16.44 12.07 3.67
CA PRO A 79 -17.32 11.11 3.00
C PRO A 79 -16.68 10.38 1.83
N LEU A 80 -15.92 11.11 0.99
CA LEU A 80 -15.17 10.53 -0.12
C LEU A 80 -14.31 9.32 0.30
N PHE A 81 -13.66 9.37 1.44
CA PHE A 81 -12.79 8.32 1.95
C PHE A 81 -13.56 7.30 2.81
N ALA A 82 -14.54 7.76 3.59
CA ALA A 82 -15.37 6.89 4.42
C ALA A 82 -16.14 5.83 3.59
N GLU A 83 -16.66 6.23 2.44
CA GLU A 83 -17.36 5.33 1.50
C GLU A 83 -16.46 4.27 0.87
N ARG A 84 -15.13 4.38 1.00
CA ARG A 84 -14.13 3.42 0.49
C ARG A 84 -13.79 2.35 1.51
N ILE A 85 -14.27 2.49 2.73
CA ILE A 85 -14.04 1.52 3.80
C ILE A 85 -15.14 0.47 3.72
N MET A 86 -14.72 -0.78 3.84
CA MET A 86 -15.65 -1.90 3.90
C MET A 86 -16.61 -1.75 5.08
N SER A 87 -17.91 -1.88 4.80
CA SER A 87 -18.96 -1.81 5.81
C SER A 87 -18.69 -2.80 6.96
N PRO A 88 -18.85 -2.36 8.23
CA PRO A 88 -18.78 -3.26 9.39
C PRO A 88 -19.78 -4.43 9.35
N ARG A 89 -20.86 -4.27 8.59
CA ARG A 89 -21.95 -5.28 8.49
C ARG A 89 -21.69 -6.37 7.46
N ARG A 90 -20.60 -6.31 6.70
CA ARG A 90 -20.26 -7.34 5.72
C ARG A 90 -19.89 -8.65 6.42
N SER A 91 -20.46 -9.76 5.97
CA SER A 91 -20.21 -11.09 6.54
C SER A 91 -18.76 -11.57 6.32
N ASP A 92 -18.13 -11.13 5.23
CA ASP A 92 -16.74 -11.48 4.88
C ASP A 92 -15.69 -10.52 5.50
N ARG A 93 -16.13 -9.50 6.28
CA ARG A 93 -15.22 -8.53 6.90
C ARG A 93 -14.10 -9.18 7.73
N PRO A 94 -14.36 -10.19 8.58
CA PRO A 94 -13.28 -10.82 9.35
C PRO A 94 -12.18 -11.40 8.46
N THR A 95 -12.56 -12.12 7.42
CA THR A 95 -11.62 -12.74 6.45
C THR A 95 -10.79 -11.68 5.71
N VAL A 96 -11.44 -10.57 5.31
CA VAL A 96 -10.73 -9.48 4.62
C VAL A 96 -9.79 -8.76 5.57
N LEU A 97 -10.19 -8.44 6.80
CA LEU A 97 -9.32 -7.82 7.79
C LEU A 97 -8.11 -8.70 8.12
N GLU A 98 -8.33 -10.01 8.26
CA GLU A 98 -7.24 -10.96 8.40
C GLU A 98 -6.28 -10.91 7.21
N ALA A 99 -6.80 -10.91 5.98
CA ALA A 99 -5.98 -10.78 4.76
C ALA A 99 -5.19 -9.47 4.70
N LEU A 100 -5.74 -8.38 5.25
CA LEU A 100 -5.07 -7.09 5.41
C LEU A 100 -4.01 -7.11 6.54
N GLY A 101 -3.92 -8.18 7.32
CA GLY A 101 -3.08 -8.25 8.52
C GLY A 101 -3.59 -7.37 9.66
N ARG A 102 -4.92 -7.23 9.80
CA ARG A 102 -5.59 -6.42 10.81
C ARG A 102 -6.58 -7.21 11.64
N GLY A 103 -6.77 -6.81 12.90
CA GLY A 103 -7.78 -7.35 13.79
C GLY A 103 -9.19 -6.78 13.52
N LEU A 104 -10.19 -7.34 14.20
CA LEU A 104 -11.59 -6.87 14.10
C LEU A 104 -11.79 -5.46 14.66
N ASP A 105 -10.91 -5.02 15.53
CA ASP A 105 -10.84 -3.72 16.19
C ASP A 105 -10.08 -2.66 15.37
N ALA A 106 -9.66 -3.00 14.14
CA ALA A 106 -8.91 -2.07 13.29
C ALA A 106 -9.70 -0.79 13.03
N GLU A 107 -9.04 0.34 13.26
CA GLU A 107 -9.60 1.67 13.03
C GLU A 107 -9.90 1.90 11.54
N PRO A 108 -10.93 2.71 11.20
CA PRO A 108 -11.30 2.99 9.81
C PRO A 108 -10.13 3.45 8.94
N PHE A 109 -9.27 4.31 9.47
CA PHE A 109 -8.09 4.81 8.74
C PHE A 109 -7.07 3.72 8.45
N GLU A 110 -6.87 2.76 9.37
CA GLU A 110 -5.97 1.62 9.17
C GLU A 110 -6.47 0.69 8.08
N VAL A 111 -7.79 0.41 8.08
CA VAL A 111 -8.42 -0.38 7.03
C VAL A 111 -8.25 0.30 5.68
N LEU A 112 -8.46 1.63 5.61
CA LEU A 112 -8.27 2.42 4.41
C LEU A 112 -6.82 2.38 3.92
N ALA A 113 -5.87 2.56 4.85
CA ALA A 113 -4.44 2.51 4.56
C ALA A 113 -3.99 1.18 3.95
N ARG A 114 -4.54 0.09 4.46
CA ARG A 114 -4.18 -1.26 3.98
C ARG A 114 -4.93 -1.67 2.72
N SER A 115 -6.19 -1.30 2.58
CA SER A 115 -7.01 -1.67 1.41
C SER A 115 -6.75 -0.79 0.18
N GLY A 116 -6.10 0.36 0.35
CA GLY A 116 -5.91 1.36 -0.71
C GLY A 116 -7.20 2.09 -1.10
N GLY A 117 -8.32 1.79 -0.45
CA GLY A 117 -9.60 2.43 -0.69
C GLY A 117 -10.12 2.29 -2.14
N ARG A 118 -9.71 1.26 -2.86
CA ARG A 118 -10.09 1.07 -4.28
C ARG A 118 -11.58 0.75 -4.42
N ARG A 119 -12.21 1.37 -5.43
CA ARG A 119 -13.58 1.05 -5.86
C ARG A 119 -13.59 0.74 -7.36
N VAL A 120 -14.46 -0.17 -7.75
CA VAL A 120 -14.65 -0.51 -9.17
C VAL A 120 -15.17 0.73 -9.91
N GLY A 121 -14.52 1.09 -11.03
CA GLY A 121 -14.89 2.26 -11.83
C GLY A 121 -14.37 3.60 -11.30
N ASP A 122 -13.56 3.60 -10.24
CA ASP A 122 -12.98 4.78 -9.64
C ASP A 122 -11.52 5.01 -10.10
N THR A 123 -11.13 6.27 -10.15
CA THR A 123 -9.78 6.68 -10.50
C THR A 123 -8.92 7.04 -9.29
N ILE A 124 -9.50 7.04 -8.08
CA ILE A 124 -8.80 7.43 -6.85
C ILE A 124 -8.20 6.19 -6.19
N GLU A 125 -6.93 6.29 -5.81
CA GLU A 125 -6.22 5.28 -5.05
C GLU A 125 -5.44 5.95 -3.90
N LEU A 126 -5.45 5.30 -2.75
CA LEU A 126 -4.71 5.75 -1.58
C LEU A 126 -3.57 4.77 -1.30
N VAL A 127 -2.39 5.31 -1.05
CA VAL A 127 -1.24 4.51 -0.63
C VAL A 127 -0.66 5.08 0.66
N PRO A 128 -0.16 4.24 1.58
CA PRO A 128 0.55 4.74 2.74
C PRO A 128 1.68 5.67 2.30
N ALA A 129 1.77 6.84 2.93
CA ALA A 129 2.96 7.67 2.75
C ALA A 129 4.16 6.96 3.38
N PRO A 130 5.35 7.02 2.78
CA PRO A 130 6.54 6.43 3.37
C PRO A 130 6.81 7.02 4.76
N ASP A 131 7.18 6.15 5.69
CA ASP A 131 7.72 6.59 6.97
C ASP A 131 9.22 6.81 6.79
N LEU A 132 9.66 8.02 7.12
CA LEU A 132 11.06 8.41 7.10
C LEU A 132 11.63 8.27 8.50
N GLY A 133 12.57 7.36 8.67
CA GLY A 133 13.34 7.25 9.89
C GLY A 133 14.26 8.46 10.08
N THR A 134 14.63 8.73 11.33
CA THR A 134 15.58 9.82 11.68
C THR A 134 16.97 9.60 11.07
N ASP A 135 17.27 8.38 10.67
CA ASP A 135 18.49 7.95 9.98
C ASP A 135 18.37 8.03 8.43
N GLY A 136 17.26 8.57 7.92
CA GLY A 136 16.96 8.64 6.48
C GLY A 136 16.43 7.33 5.90
N SER A 137 16.22 6.30 6.70
CA SER A 137 15.62 5.05 6.23
C SER A 137 14.16 5.25 5.79
N ILE A 138 13.75 4.50 4.79
CA ILE A 138 12.37 4.52 4.29
C ILE A 138 11.69 3.20 4.62
N THR A 139 10.52 3.27 5.25
CA THR A 139 9.64 2.12 5.47
C THR A 139 8.33 2.34 4.75
N LEU A 140 7.91 1.36 3.97
CA LEU A 140 6.68 1.43 3.18
C LEU A 140 6.10 0.03 2.98
N ASP A 141 4.82 -0.15 3.25
CA ASP A 141 4.08 -1.38 2.99
C ASP A 141 3.11 -1.21 1.84
N PHE A 142 3.05 -2.19 0.94
CA PHE A 142 2.09 -2.19 -0.15
C PHE A 142 1.68 -3.60 -0.58
N PHE A 143 0.45 -3.73 -1.07
CA PHE A 143 0.02 -4.92 -1.78
C PHE A 143 0.52 -4.91 -3.22
N VAL A 144 1.03 -6.05 -3.67
CA VAL A 144 1.49 -6.24 -5.05
C VAL A 144 0.27 -6.22 -5.98
N HIS A 145 0.34 -5.40 -7.02
CA HIS A 145 -0.70 -5.26 -8.04
C HIS A 145 -0.53 -6.24 -9.20
N GLY A 146 -1.58 -6.42 -9.97
CA GLY A 146 -1.53 -7.22 -11.21
C GLY A 146 -1.44 -8.72 -11.02
N VAL A 147 -1.50 -9.27 -9.80
CA VAL A 147 -1.42 -10.71 -9.50
C VAL A 147 -2.39 -11.55 -10.35
N ARG A 148 -3.58 -11.02 -10.65
CA ARG A 148 -4.58 -11.69 -11.49
C ARG A 148 -4.11 -11.99 -12.92
N TYR A 149 -3.13 -11.26 -13.41
CA TYR A 149 -2.57 -11.38 -14.76
C TYR A 149 -1.30 -12.25 -14.81
N MET A 150 -0.83 -12.68 -13.64
CA MET A 150 0.31 -13.57 -13.54
C MET A 150 -0.07 -15.02 -13.88
N THR A 151 0.93 -15.80 -14.25
CA THR A 151 0.74 -17.21 -14.59
C THR A 151 0.21 -18.01 -13.38
N PRO A 152 -0.49 -19.15 -13.59
CA PRO A 152 -0.90 -20.02 -12.49
C PRO A 152 0.27 -20.42 -11.57
N ARG A 153 1.43 -20.74 -12.15
CA ARG A 153 2.66 -21.04 -11.40
C ARG A 153 3.07 -19.89 -10.47
N ALA A 154 2.99 -18.65 -10.94
CA ALA A 154 3.31 -17.49 -10.12
C ALA A 154 2.30 -17.29 -8.98
N GLN A 155 1.02 -17.55 -9.23
CA GLN A 155 -0.04 -17.47 -8.21
C GLN A 155 0.12 -18.56 -7.14
N GLU A 156 0.55 -19.77 -7.52
CA GLU A 156 0.93 -20.83 -6.58
C GLU A 156 2.16 -20.45 -5.77
N ARG A 157 3.18 -19.88 -6.43
CA ARG A 157 4.39 -19.39 -5.75
C ARG A 157 4.08 -18.38 -4.69
N ILE A 158 3.15 -17.43 -4.97
CA ILE A 158 2.70 -16.46 -3.95
C ILE A 158 2.14 -17.17 -2.72
N THR A 159 1.35 -18.22 -2.90
CA THR A 159 0.78 -18.98 -1.78
C THR A 159 1.85 -19.68 -0.93
N GLY A 160 2.97 -20.05 -1.54
CA GLY A 160 4.11 -20.71 -0.88
C GLY A 160 5.17 -19.76 -0.32
N LEU A 161 5.00 -18.43 -0.47
CA LEU A 161 5.92 -17.44 0.13
C LEU A 161 5.82 -17.43 1.65
N THR A 162 6.96 -17.27 2.30
CA THR A 162 7.05 -17.16 3.76
C THR A 162 7.27 -15.71 4.19
N GLU A 163 6.87 -15.37 5.42
CA GLU A 163 7.15 -14.06 6.00
C GLU A 163 8.66 -13.79 6.04
N ASP A 164 9.06 -12.55 5.81
CA ASP A 164 10.45 -12.07 5.69
C ASP A 164 11.25 -12.61 4.48
N GLU A 165 10.65 -13.40 3.62
CA GLU A 165 11.30 -13.80 2.36
C GLU A 165 11.61 -12.58 1.50
N THR A 166 12.83 -12.54 0.91
CA THR A 166 13.29 -11.43 0.09
C THR A 166 12.79 -11.57 -1.34
N LEU A 167 12.18 -10.51 -1.85
CA LEU A 167 11.77 -10.36 -3.24
C LEU A 167 12.54 -9.21 -3.89
N ARG A 168 12.63 -9.24 -5.22
CA ARG A 168 13.35 -8.24 -6.01
C ARG A 168 12.38 -7.31 -6.71
N LEU A 169 12.78 -6.05 -6.85
CA LEU A 169 12.13 -5.03 -7.67
C LEU A 169 12.92 -4.90 -8.98
N VAL A 170 12.28 -5.20 -10.11
CA VAL A 170 12.93 -5.24 -11.43
C VAL A 170 12.19 -4.29 -12.37
N PRO A 171 12.84 -3.26 -12.94
CA PRO A 171 12.22 -2.42 -13.96
C PRO A 171 11.69 -3.23 -15.14
N ASP A 172 10.50 -2.88 -15.65
CA ASP A 172 9.84 -3.52 -16.80
C ASP A 172 9.53 -2.45 -17.88
N PRO A 173 10.56 -1.90 -18.54
CA PRO A 173 10.39 -0.79 -19.49
C PRO A 173 9.56 -1.15 -20.72
N ASP A 174 9.43 -2.44 -21.02
CA ASP A 174 8.62 -2.95 -22.14
C ASP A 174 7.16 -3.16 -21.75
N ASN A 175 6.74 -2.74 -20.56
CA ASN A 175 5.36 -2.87 -20.10
C ASN A 175 4.43 -2.00 -20.93
N ALA A 176 3.44 -2.62 -21.60
CA ALA A 176 2.51 -1.93 -22.49
C ALA A 176 1.60 -0.88 -21.81
N ALA A 177 1.42 -0.99 -20.48
CA ALA A 177 0.54 -0.08 -19.72
C ALA A 177 1.30 1.12 -19.12
N ASP A 178 2.55 0.93 -18.69
CA ASP A 178 3.40 1.98 -18.11
C ASP A 178 4.87 1.56 -18.26
N CYS A 179 5.63 2.27 -19.09
CA CYS A 179 7.07 2.01 -19.28
C CYS A 179 7.93 2.22 -18.01
N ARG A 180 7.37 2.83 -16.97
CA ARG A 180 7.98 2.96 -15.65
C ARG A 180 7.63 1.80 -14.71
N ALA A 181 6.88 0.80 -15.17
CA ALA A 181 6.46 -0.31 -14.34
C ALA A 181 7.65 -1.01 -13.69
N VAL A 182 7.45 -1.44 -12.45
CA VAL A 182 8.43 -2.21 -11.69
C VAL A 182 7.79 -3.53 -11.26
N LEU A 183 8.37 -4.63 -11.74
CA LEU A 183 7.99 -5.99 -11.35
C LEU A 183 8.46 -6.30 -9.94
N VAL A 184 7.67 -7.10 -9.25
CA VAL A 184 8.06 -7.82 -8.05
C VAL A 184 8.31 -9.27 -8.45
N THR A 185 9.53 -9.76 -8.22
CA THR A 185 9.92 -11.14 -8.55
C THR A 185 10.50 -11.84 -7.32
N ASP A 186 10.45 -13.17 -7.30
CA ASP A 186 11.23 -13.94 -6.33
C ASP A 186 12.70 -14.08 -6.77
N GLN A 187 13.48 -14.85 -6.01
CA GLN A 187 14.90 -15.08 -6.30
C GLN A 187 15.15 -15.88 -7.59
N ASP A 188 14.15 -16.67 -8.03
CA ASP A 188 14.17 -17.46 -9.25
C ASP A 188 13.59 -16.70 -10.46
N ALA A 189 13.42 -15.38 -10.33
CA ALA A 189 12.85 -14.47 -11.34
C ALA A 189 11.39 -14.79 -11.73
N VAL A 190 10.65 -15.49 -10.88
CA VAL A 190 9.19 -15.69 -11.09
C VAL A 190 8.48 -14.34 -10.91
N ARG A 191 7.76 -13.90 -11.93
CA ARG A 191 7.02 -12.63 -11.94
C ARG A 191 5.78 -12.76 -11.06
N LEU A 192 5.74 -12.07 -9.91
CA LEU A 192 4.67 -12.16 -8.92
C LEU A 192 3.60 -11.06 -9.07
N GLY A 193 3.96 -9.97 -9.74
CA GLY A 193 3.11 -8.81 -10.00
C GLY A 193 3.92 -7.53 -10.05
N TYR A 194 3.30 -6.40 -9.73
CA TYR A 194 3.88 -5.07 -9.91
C TYR A 194 3.78 -4.21 -8.66
N VAL A 195 4.73 -3.30 -8.51
CA VAL A 195 4.60 -2.18 -7.57
C VAL A 195 3.38 -1.34 -7.98
N PRO A 196 2.55 -0.88 -7.03
CA PRO A 196 1.44 0.03 -7.33
C PRO A 196 1.90 1.29 -8.06
N GLY A 197 1.17 1.69 -9.12
CA GLY A 197 1.50 2.88 -9.91
C GLY A 197 1.78 4.15 -9.10
N PRO A 198 0.99 4.47 -8.05
CA PRO A 198 1.25 5.61 -7.16
C PRO A 198 2.63 5.63 -6.48
N LEU A 199 3.29 4.48 -6.35
CA LEU A 199 4.57 4.33 -5.66
C LEU A 199 5.78 4.32 -6.61
N LEU A 200 5.57 4.29 -7.92
CA LEU A 200 6.66 4.13 -8.89
C LEU A 200 7.70 5.25 -8.79
N GLY A 201 7.26 6.51 -8.65
CA GLY A 201 8.19 7.63 -8.46
C GLY A 201 9.12 7.43 -7.28
N LEU A 202 8.58 7.02 -6.13
CA LEU A 202 9.36 6.74 -4.93
C LEU A 202 10.35 5.59 -5.15
N VAL A 203 9.86 4.48 -5.73
CA VAL A 203 10.68 3.27 -5.91
C VAL A 203 11.84 3.50 -6.87
N HIS A 204 11.64 4.32 -7.93
CA HIS A 204 12.71 4.69 -8.86
C HIS A 204 13.79 5.55 -8.22
N ASP A 205 13.43 6.38 -7.24
CA ASP A 205 14.38 7.24 -6.51
C ASP A 205 15.16 6.49 -5.42
N MET A 206 14.80 5.22 -5.15
CA MET A 206 15.44 4.43 -4.10
C MET A 206 16.63 3.64 -4.61
N SER A 207 17.66 3.52 -3.75
CA SER A 207 18.82 2.67 -4.00
C SER A 207 18.59 1.17 -3.75
N SER A 208 17.58 0.83 -2.92
CA SER A 208 17.25 -0.57 -2.63
C SER A 208 16.26 -1.11 -3.65
N GLN A 209 16.59 -2.25 -4.24
CA GLN A 209 15.74 -2.98 -5.19
C GLN A 209 15.14 -4.26 -4.56
N GLU A 210 15.01 -4.28 -3.24
CA GLU A 210 14.48 -5.44 -2.52
C GLU A 210 13.32 -5.04 -1.60
N VAL A 211 12.37 -5.95 -1.48
CA VAL A 211 11.27 -5.87 -0.52
C VAL A 211 11.16 -7.19 0.24
N ARG A 212 10.55 -7.15 1.42
CA ARG A 212 10.27 -8.33 2.24
C ARG A 212 8.81 -8.72 2.13
N VAL A 213 8.54 -10.01 2.12
CA VAL A 213 7.18 -10.53 2.28
C VAL A 213 6.71 -10.23 3.70
N LEU A 214 5.62 -9.53 3.83
CA LEU A 214 4.96 -9.29 5.12
C LEU A 214 3.80 -10.26 5.33
N ARG A 215 3.13 -10.62 4.23
CA ARG A 215 2.03 -11.58 4.25
C ARG A 215 1.76 -12.11 2.85
N ALA A 216 1.65 -13.41 2.74
CA ALA A 216 1.14 -14.10 1.56
C ALA A 216 -0.22 -14.73 1.90
N ASN A 217 -1.24 -14.38 1.14
CA ASN A 217 -2.60 -14.86 1.34
C ASN A 217 -2.97 -15.94 0.31
N GLY A 218 -3.76 -16.89 0.72
CA GLY A 218 -4.25 -17.98 -0.13
C GLY A 218 -5.24 -17.50 -1.22
N PRO A 219 -5.68 -18.40 -2.10
CA PRO A 219 -6.56 -18.07 -3.24
C PRO A 219 -7.98 -17.67 -2.85
N SER A 220 -8.40 -17.88 -1.60
CA SER A 220 -9.72 -17.51 -1.08
C SER A 220 -9.92 -16.00 -0.93
N VAL A 221 -8.84 -15.21 -0.93
CA VAL A 221 -8.92 -13.75 -0.89
C VAL A 221 -8.80 -13.15 -2.29
N GLY A 222 -9.36 -11.94 -2.46
CA GLY A 222 -9.27 -11.24 -3.74
C GLY A 222 -7.83 -10.96 -4.17
N PHE A 223 -7.58 -10.97 -5.49
CA PHE A 223 -6.24 -10.81 -6.08
C PHE A 223 -5.47 -9.58 -5.60
N HIS A 224 -6.18 -8.54 -5.15
CA HIS A 224 -5.57 -7.31 -4.64
C HIS A 224 -4.90 -7.48 -3.28
N PHE A 225 -5.21 -8.55 -2.55
CA PHE A 225 -4.72 -8.80 -1.19
C PHE A 225 -3.87 -10.07 -1.11
N ARG A 226 -3.41 -10.60 -2.25
CA ARG A 226 -2.67 -11.87 -2.31
C ARG A 226 -1.26 -11.76 -1.71
N LEU A 227 -0.56 -10.65 -1.93
CA LEU A 227 0.82 -10.48 -1.50
C LEU A 227 1.05 -9.08 -0.94
N LEU A 228 1.25 -8.98 0.37
CA LEU A 228 1.68 -7.77 1.06
C LEU A 228 3.19 -7.79 1.21
N THR A 229 3.83 -6.74 0.75
CA THR A 229 5.29 -6.56 0.83
C THR A 229 5.64 -5.28 1.58
N GLY A 230 6.87 -5.20 2.06
CA GLY A 230 7.38 -4.01 2.74
C GLY A 230 8.81 -3.69 2.32
N LEU A 231 9.03 -2.42 1.99
CA LEU A 231 10.36 -1.85 1.96
C LEU A 231 10.83 -1.70 3.40
N ARG A 232 12.05 -2.17 3.67
CA ARG A 232 12.69 -2.07 4.98
C ARG A 232 14.09 -1.53 4.79
N PRO A 233 14.61 -0.74 5.73
CA PRO A 233 16.01 -0.35 5.70
C PRO A 233 16.86 -1.61 5.69
N SER A 234 17.80 -1.69 4.75
CA SER A 234 18.82 -2.73 4.80
C SER A 234 19.57 -2.60 6.13
N PRO A 235 19.78 -3.69 6.87
CA PRO A 235 20.66 -3.63 8.03
C PRO A 235 22.02 -3.13 7.53
N THR A 236 22.39 -1.92 7.95
CA THR A 236 23.69 -1.34 7.63
C THR A 236 24.75 -2.36 8.05
N ARG A 237 25.46 -2.95 7.09
CA ARG A 237 26.64 -3.74 7.39
C ARG A 237 27.57 -2.82 8.16
N ARG A 238 27.64 -2.97 9.49
CA ARG A 238 28.69 -2.36 10.29
C ARG A 238 29.99 -2.90 9.71
N VAL A 239 30.65 -2.09 8.88
CA VAL A 239 32.06 -2.32 8.58
C VAL A 239 32.76 -2.19 9.93
N ALA A 240 33.20 -3.32 10.47
CA ALA A 240 34.10 -3.31 11.58
C ALA A 240 35.37 -2.60 11.11
N LEU A 241 35.57 -1.37 11.57
CA LEU A 241 36.87 -0.70 11.48
C LEU A 241 37.78 -1.46 12.45
N THR A 242 38.58 -2.36 11.90
CA THR A 242 39.79 -2.89 12.54
C THR A 242 40.92 -1.90 12.39
#